data_0406fae9f5fb365a32406ca4ca555dcb
#
_entry.id   0406fae9f5fb365a32406ca4ca555dcb
#
_cell.length_a   1.000
_cell.length_b   1.000
_cell.length_c   1.000
_cell.angle_alpha   90.00
_cell.angle_beta   90.00
_cell.angle_gamma   90.00
#
_symmetry.space_group_name_H-M   'P 1'
#
loop_
_entity.id
_entity.type
_entity.pdbx_description
1 polymer ?
#
loop_
_entity_poly.entity_id
_entity_poly.type
_entity_poly.pdbx_seq_one_letter_code
_entity_poly.pdbx_strand_id
1 'polypeptide(L)'
;TSSAASDVYKRQIKKGTGEGSIGDFEEIVYEGYGPGGVAVMMDVLTDNRNRSAADVRMIMEKCGGNLGQSGAVNWMFERRGRWVVPKARDAGEDWTEETLMEVALEVGADDLLEDGDVFVVLSAPNAFGAVNAGLAAAGVTFRDAGLASVATQRTAVTDADVAVKLMKMIDGLEDNDDVQEIFTNEELSADVLEALEG
;
A
#
# COMPACT_ATOMS: atom_id res chain seq x y z
N THR A 1 15.78 -10.01 -7.53
CA THR A 1 14.47 -10.24 -6.90
C THR A 1 13.55 -9.10 -7.32
N SER A 2 12.65 -9.43 -8.23
CA SER A 2 11.73 -8.51 -8.87
C SER A 2 10.65 -8.07 -7.87
N SER A 3 10.38 -6.79 -7.76
CA SER A 3 9.27 -6.23 -6.99
C SER A 3 7.95 -6.90 -7.35
N ALA A 4 7.06 -7.12 -6.38
CA ALA A 4 5.73 -7.71 -6.60
C ALA A 4 4.93 -6.96 -7.70
N ALA A 5 5.08 -5.62 -7.78
CA ALA A 5 4.54 -4.81 -8.87
C ALA A 5 5.12 -5.20 -10.24
N SER A 6 6.44 -5.52 -10.31
CA SER A 6 7.07 -6.03 -11.52
C SER A 6 6.55 -7.42 -11.92
N ASP A 7 6.20 -8.27 -10.94
CA ASP A 7 5.68 -9.61 -11.20
C ASP A 7 4.19 -9.60 -11.60
N VAL A 8 3.41 -8.67 -11.07
CA VAL A 8 2.02 -8.42 -11.50
C VAL A 8 2.01 -7.88 -12.93
N TYR A 9 2.87 -6.90 -13.24
CA TYR A 9 3.04 -6.36 -14.58
C TYR A 9 3.48 -7.44 -15.57
N LYS A 10 4.45 -8.30 -15.21
CA LYS A 10 4.89 -9.43 -16.05
C LYS A 10 3.81 -10.50 -16.21
N ARG A 11 2.97 -10.74 -15.22
CA ARG A 11 1.83 -11.68 -15.34
C ARG A 11 0.75 -11.14 -16.27
N GLN A 12 0.46 -9.86 -16.24
CA GLN A 12 -0.51 -9.24 -17.15
C GLN A 12 0.01 -9.23 -18.59
N ILE A 13 1.28 -8.92 -18.83
CA ILE A 13 1.91 -9.05 -20.16
C ILE A 13 1.86 -10.50 -20.67
N LYS A 14 2.07 -11.51 -19.81
CA LYS A 14 1.94 -12.92 -20.18
C LYS A 14 0.52 -13.35 -20.54
N LYS A 15 -0.51 -12.78 -19.90
CA LYS A 15 -1.91 -13.02 -20.29
C LYS A 15 -2.28 -12.32 -21.60
N GLY A 16 -1.60 -11.25 -21.98
CA GLY A 16 -1.85 -10.48 -23.20
C GLY A 16 -1.12 -10.97 -24.46
N THR A 17 -0.26 -11.99 -24.38
CA THR A 17 0.44 -12.56 -25.56
C THR A 17 -0.36 -13.60 -26.34
N GLY A 18 -1.68 -13.63 -26.19
CA GLY A 18 -2.56 -14.21 -27.18
C GLY A 18 -2.87 -13.16 -28.26
N GLU A 19 -2.34 -13.33 -29.45
CA GLU A 19 -2.54 -12.57 -30.70
C GLU A 19 -3.78 -11.65 -30.72
N GLY A 20 -3.64 -10.43 -30.22
CA GLY A 20 -4.60 -9.37 -30.27
C GLY A 20 -3.96 -8.16 -29.63
N SER A 21 -3.77 -7.09 -30.40
CA SER A 21 -3.17 -5.80 -30.07
C SER A 21 -2.80 -5.65 -28.58
N ILE A 22 -1.55 -5.25 -28.32
CA ILE A 22 -1.15 -4.68 -27.04
C ILE A 22 -2.17 -3.56 -26.77
N GLY A 23 -3.25 -3.86 -26.02
CA GLY A 23 -4.26 -2.91 -25.62
C GLY A 23 -3.55 -1.77 -24.92
N ASP A 24 -3.93 -0.55 -25.21
CA ASP A 24 -3.40 0.66 -24.59
C ASP A 24 -3.77 0.63 -23.10
N PHE A 25 -2.97 -0.03 -22.27
CA PHE A 25 -3.12 0.03 -20.82
C PHE A 25 -2.77 1.44 -20.34
N GLU A 26 -3.62 2.00 -19.51
CA GLU A 26 -3.39 3.28 -18.85
C GLU A 26 -3.29 3.11 -17.34
N GLU A 27 -2.39 3.88 -16.73
CA GLU A 27 -2.28 3.99 -15.28
C GLU A 27 -3.20 5.11 -14.81
N ILE A 28 -4.05 4.81 -13.82
CA ILE A 28 -5.02 5.74 -13.26
C ILE A 28 -4.94 5.68 -11.74
N VAL A 29 -5.00 6.84 -11.09
CA VAL A 29 -5.20 6.92 -9.65
C VAL A 29 -6.66 7.20 -9.38
N TYR A 30 -7.34 6.29 -8.67
CA TYR A 30 -8.67 6.53 -8.14
C TYR A 30 -8.58 6.94 -6.67
N GLU A 31 -9.49 7.82 -6.27
CA GLU A 31 -9.56 8.40 -4.94
C GLU A 31 -10.98 8.32 -4.41
N GLY A 32 -11.13 8.04 -3.13
CA GLY A 32 -12.45 7.97 -2.50
C GLY A 32 -12.39 7.86 -0.99
N TYR A 33 -13.54 7.60 -0.41
CA TYR A 33 -13.70 7.40 1.02
C TYR A 33 -14.33 6.03 1.29
N GLY A 34 -13.72 5.30 2.21
CA GLY A 34 -14.26 4.08 2.77
C GLY A 34 -15.17 4.31 3.97
N PRO A 35 -15.69 3.23 4.57
CA PRO A 35 -16.42 3.28 5.82
C PRO A 35 -15.66 4.07 6.90
N GLY A 36 -16.39 4.84 7.71
CA GLY A 36 -15.78 5.67 8.74
C GLY A 36 -15.07 6.92 8.25
N GLY A 37 -15.18 7.26 6.96
CA GLY A 37 -14.52 8.42 6.38
C GLY A 37 -13.02 8.20 6.12
N VAL A 38 -12.57 6.95 6.11
CA VAL A 38 -11.19 6.58 5.78
C VAL A 38 -10.89 6.97 4.34
N ALA A 39 -9.80 7.72 4.13
CA ALA A 39 -9.34 8.06 2.80
C ALA A 39 -8.72 6.83 2.11
N VAL A 40 -9.07 6.63 0.85
CA VAL A 40 -8.60 5.50 0.04
C VAL A 40 -8.07 6.01 -1.29
N MET A 41 -6.84 5.66 -1.60
CA MET A 41 -6.20 5.87 -2.88
C MET A 41 -5.88 4.53 -3.53
N MET A 42 -6.07 4.42 -4.83
CA MET A 42 -5.85 3.18 -5.58
C MET A 42 -5.08 3.48 -6.86
N ASP A 43 -3.95 2.79 -7.03
CA ASP A 43 -3.24 2.75 -8.29
C ASP A 43 -3.87 1.63 -9.16
N VAL A 44 -4.36 1.98 -10.34
CA VAL A 44 -5.09 1.09 -11.25
C VAL A 44 -4.41 1.06 -12.60
N LEU A 45 -4.23 -0.13 -13.16
CA LEU A 45 -3.73 -0.35 -14.51
C LEU A 45 -4.82 -1.07 -15.32
N THR A 46 -5.35 -0.40 -16.34
CA THR A 46 -6.50 -0.92 -17.07
C THR A 46 -6.43 -0.62 -18.57
N ASP A 47 -7.02 -1.49 -19.36
CA ASP A 47 -7.32 -1.28 -20.78
C ASP A 47 -8.72 -0.66 -21.02
N ASN A 48 -9.51 -0.50 -19.95
CA ASN A 48 -10.87 0.05 -20.02
C ASN A 48 -11.24 0.86 -18.78
N ARG A 49 -10.94 2.15 -18.81
CA ARG A 49 -11.19 3.10 -17.73
C ARG A 49 -12.63 3.10 -17.21
N ASN A 50 -13.61 2.99 -18.11
CA ASN A 50 -15.03 3.04 -17.73
C ASN A 50 -15.45 1.78 -16.96
N ARG A 51 -14.94 0.61 -17.36
CA ARG A 51 -15.17 -0.66 -16.67
C ARG A 51 -14.56 -0.58 -15.26
N SER A 52 -13.28 -0.27 -15.15
CA SER A 52 -12.60 -0.20 -13.85
C SER A 52 -13.24 0.81 -12.89
N ALA A 53 -13.63 1.99 -13.40
CA ALA A 53 -14.33 2.98 -12.59
C ALA A 53 -15.68 2.47 -12.08
N ALA A 54 -16.43 1.71 -12.91
CA ALA A 54 -17.72 1.14 -12.52
C ALA A 54 -17.53 0.04 -11.47
N ASP A 55 -16.54 -0.85 -11.64
CA ASP A 55 -16.25 -1.94 -10.74
C ASP A 55 -15.77 -1.43 -9.38
N VAL A 56 -14.81 -0.50 -9.36
CA VAL A 56 -14.32 0.13 -8.14
C VAL A 56 -15.45 0.84 -7.39
N ARG A 57 -16.28 1.62 -8.10
CA ARG A 57 -17.43 2.29 -7.49
C ARG A 57 -18.39 1.30 -6.85
N MET A 58 -18.73 0.23 -7.55
CA MET A 58 -19.64 -0.81 -7.06
C MET A 58 -19.10 -1.47 -5.78
N ILE A 59 -17.80 -1.81 -5.75
CA ILE A 59 -17.17 -2.43 -4.58
C ILE A 59 -17.21 -1.47 -3.39
N MET A 60 -16.82 -0.21 -3.58
CA MET A 60 -16.81 0.79 -2.52
C MET A 60 -18.22 1.05 -1.97
N GLU A 61 -19.20 1.29 -2.83
CA GLU A 61 -20.58 1.58 -2.43
C GLU A 61 -21.23 0.40 -1.68
N LYS A 62 -20.94 -0.84 -2.09
CA LYS A 62 -21.45 -2.06 -1.42
C LYS A 62 -20.99 -2.16 0.03
N CYS A 63 -19.82 -1.61 0.35
CA CYS A 63 -19.26 -1.60 1.70
C CYS A 63 -19.55 -0.31 2.49
N GLY A 64 -20.27 0.65 1.89
CA GLY A 64 -20.62 1.92 2.52
C GLY A 64 -19.57 3.03 2.31
N GLY A 65 -18.68 2.85 1.35
CA GLY A 65 -17.77 3.88 0.87
C GLY A 65 -18.31 4.58 -0.39
N ASN A 66 -17.51 5.44 -0.97
CA ASN A 66 -17.81 6.10 -2.24
C ASN A 66 -16.56 6.47 -3.02
N LEU A 67 -16.61 6.29 -4.33
CA LEU A 67 -15.58 6.79 -5.24
C LEU A 67 -15.74 8.31 -5.40
N GLY A 68 -14.64 9.05 -5.14
CA GLY A 68 -14.57 10.50 -5.28
C GLY A 68 -14.04 10.95 -6.64
N GLN A 69 -13.82 12.25 -6.74
CA GLN A 69 -13.14 12.85 -7.88
C GLN A 69 -11.63 12.90 -7.62
N SER A 70 -10.84 13.06 -8.68
CA SER A 70 -9.40 13.30 -8.55
C SER A 70 -9.13 14.53 -7.68
N GLY A 71 -8.22 14.41 -6.72
CA GLY A 71 -7.94 15.43 -5.71
C GLY A 71 -8.75 15.31 -4.43
N ALA A 72 -9.65 14.33 -4.32
CA ALA A 72 -10.49 14.17 -3.13
C ALA A 72 -9.69 13.85 -1.87
N VAL A 73 -8.67 13.00 -1.95
CA VAL A 73 -7.90 12.50 -0.81
C VAL A 73 -6.38 12.54 -0.98
N ASN A 74 -5.84 12.79 -2.18
CA ASN A 74 -4.41 12.72 -2.44
C ASN A 74 -3.57 13.66 -1.56
N TRP A 75 -4.14 14.77 -1.11
CA TRP A 75 -3.51 15.72 -0.19
C TRP A 75 -3.27 15.16 1.22
N MET A 76 -3.91 14.03 1.56
CA MET A 76 -3.68 13.31 2.82
C MET A 76 -2.55 12.30 2.73
N PHE A 77 -1.93 12.14 1.54
CA PHE A 77 -0.86 11.18 1.29
C PHE A 77 0.36 11.87 0.71
N GLU A 78 1.52 11.31 0.98
CA GLU A 78 2.79 11.71 0.41
C GLU A 78 3.45 10.54 -0.28
N ARG A 79 3.98 10.74 -1.48
CA ARG A 79 4.73 9.70 -2.19
C ARG A 79 6.09 9.50 -1.53
N ARG A 80 6.38 8.28 -1.08
CA ARG A 80 7.59 7.92 -0.33
C ARG A 80 8.20 6.62 -0.88
N GLY A 81 9.51 6.48 -0.71
CA GLY A 81 10.12 5.16 -0.69
C GLY A 81 9.72 4.45 0.60
N ARG A 82 9.26 3.20 0.50
CA ARG A 82 8.78 2.40 1.63
C ARG A 82 9.40 1.02 1.60
N TRP A 83 9.85 0.54 2.76
CA TRP A 83 10.31 -0.84 2.98
C TRP A 83 9.64 -1.41 4.21
N VAL A 84 9.04 -2.60 4.08
CA VAL A 84 8.43 -3.33 5.19
C VAL A 84 9.43 -4.35 5.71
N VAL A 85 10.00 -4.10 6.87
CA VAL A 85 11.07 -4.87 7.48
C VAL A 85 10.51 -5.69 8.64
N PRO A 86 10.54 -7.04 8.60
CA PRO A 86 10.17 -7.85 9.76
C PRO A 86 11.06 -7.53 10.95
N LYS A 87 10.49 -7.45 12.16
CA LYS A 87 11.26 -7.30 13.41
C LYS A 87 12.14 -8.54 13.63
N ALA A 88 11.57 -9.72 13.41
CA ALA A 88 12.28 -10.99 13.47
C ALA A 88 13.28 -11.12 12.31
N ARG A 89 14.50 -11.56 12.59
CA ARG A 89 15.55 -11.80 11.61
C ARG A 89 15.78 -13.29 11.42
N ASP A 90 16.12 -13.68 10.19
CA ASP A 90 16.50 -15.07 9.88
C ASP A 90 17.83 -15.47 10.57
N ALA A 91 18.68 -14.50 10.87
CA ALA A 91 19.95 -14.70 11.56
C ALA A 91 20.31 -13.45 12.39
N GLY A 92 20.77 -13.70 13.62
CA GLY A 92 21.14 -12.65 14.57
C GLY A 92 20.01 -12.29 15.53
N GLU A 93 20.19 -11.21 16.26
CA GLU A 93 19.15 -10.66 17.14
C GLU A 93 18.10 -9.93 16.31
N ASP A 94 16.85 -9.95 16.77
CA ASP A 94 15.75 -9.23 16.14
C ASP A 94 16.04 -7.73 16.03
N TRP A 95 15.47 -7.08 15.00
CA TRP A 95 15.56 -5.64 14.87
C TRP A 95 14.84 -4.95 16.04
N THR A 96 15.51 -4.01 16.67
CA THR A 96 14.88 -3.00 17.52
C THR A 96 14.72 -1.71 16.72
N GLU A 97 13.85 -0.82 17.20
CA GLU A 97 13.69 0.51 16.59
C GLU A 97 15.04 1.24 16.51
N GLU A 98 15.84 1.21 17.60
CA GLU A 98 17.14 1.88 17.68
C GLU A 98 18.14 1.32 16.64
N THR A 99 18.28 -0.01 16.58
CA THR A 99 19.27 -0.65 15.69
C THR A 99 18.90 -0.52 14.21
N LEU A 100 17.61 -0.59 13.88
CA LEU A 100 17.18 -0.42 12.50
C LEU A 100 17.18 1.06 12.09
N MET A 101 16.85 1.99 13.01
CA MET A 101 16.90 3.42 12.74
C MET A 101 18.33 3.87 12.41
N GLU A 102 19.33 3.40 13.17
CA GLU A 102 20.74 3.70 12.91
C GLU A 102 21.13 3.31 11.48
N VAL A 103 20.85 2.07 11.09
CA VAL A 103 21.11 1.58 9.73
C VAL A 103 20.34 2.38 8.68
N ALA A 104 19.06 2.65 8.92
CA ALA A 104 18.20 3.37 7.98
C ALA A 104 18.71 4.79 7.71
N LEU A 105 19.10 5.52 8.75
CA LEU A 105 19.66 6.88 8.63
C LEU A 105 21.00 6.89 7.89
N GLU A 106 21.87 5.92 8.15
CA GLU A 106 23.18 5.82 7.46
C GLU A 106 23.01 5.65 5.94
N VAL A 107 21.96 4.97 5.50
CA VAL A 107 21.73 4.73 4.06
C VAL A 107 20.85 5.80 3.40
N GLY A 108 20.40 6.80 4.16
CA GLY A 108 19.66 7.95 3.65
C GLY A 108 18.15 7.83 3.70
N ALA A 109 17.62 6.91 4.51
CA ALA A 109 16.22 6.95 4.93
C ALA A 109 15.99 8.12 5.90
N ASP A 110 14.77 8.59 6.02
CA ASP A 110 14.46 9.79 6.81
C ASP A 110 13.40 9.54 7.90
N ASP A 111 12.76 8.37 7.91
CA ASP A 111 11.77 8.02 8.93
C ASP A 111 11.66 6.51 9.14
N LEU A 112 11.19 6.11 10.31
CA LEU A 112 10.93 4.72 10.71
C LEU A 112 9.64 4.67 11.53
N LEU A 113 8.70 3.85 11.11
CA LEU A 113 7.44 3.62 11.80
C LEU A 113 7.40 2.19 12.33
N GLU A 114 6.83 1.99 13.51
CA GLU A 114 6.55 0.68 14.06
C GLU A 114 5.11 0.27 13.74
N ASP A 115 4.93 -0.93 13.18
CA ASP A 115 3.61 -1.45 12.84
C ASP A 115 3.55 -2.97 13.14
N GLY A 116 3.00 -3.30 14.29
CA GLY A 116 2.86 -4.68 14.74
C GLY A 116 4.18 -5.45 14.78
N ASP A 117 4.33 -6.46 13.95
CA ASP A 117 5.51 -7.32 13.81
C ASP A 117 6.55 -6.82 12.81
N VAL A 118 6.35 -5.64 12.24
CA VAL A 118 7.24 -5.04 11.26
C VAL A 118 7.65 -3.63 11.66
N PHE A 119 8.73 -3.17 11.03
CA PHE A 119 9.07 -1.76 10.91
C PHE A 119 8.84 -1.30 9.46
N VAL A 120 8.43 -0.07 9.29
CA VAL A 120 8.29 0.58 7.97
C VAL A 120 9.33 1.68 7.87
N VAL A 121 10.36 1.44 7.03
CA VAL A 121 11.39 2.43 6.71
C VAL A 121 10.89 3.31 5.59
N LEU A 122 11.06 4.62 5.71
CA LEU A 122 10.62 5.61 4.73
C LEU A 122 11.78 6.46 4.23
N SER A 123 11.70 6.87 2.97
CA SER A 123 12.64 7.83 2.36
C SER A 123 11.94 8.79 1.41
N ALA A 124 12.62 9.84 1.01
CA ALA A 124 12.22 10.62 -0.14
C ALA A 124 12.17 9.74 -1.41
N PRO A 125 11.22 9.96 -2.34
CA PRO A 125 11.05 9.09 -3.52
C PRO A 125 12.30 8.99 -4.39
N ASN A 126 13.04 10.09 -4.54
CA ASN A 126 14.27 10.16 -5.33
C ASN A 126 15.47 9.46 -4.66
N ALA A 127 15.40 9.18 -3.35
CA ALA A 127 16.42 8.42 -2.63
C ALA A 127 16.18 6.91 -2.67
N PHE A 128 15.03 6.43 -3.18
CA PHE A 128 14.63 5.03 -3.14
C PHE A 128 15.73 4.06 -3.60
N GLY A 129 16.36 4.32 -4.75
CA GLY A 129 17.38 3.43 -5.31
C GLY A 129 18.62 3.31 -4.42
N ALA A 130 19.09 4.44 -3.86
CA ALA A 130 20.25 4.47 -2.97
C ALA A 130 19.96 3.79 -1.64
N VAL A 131 18.80 4.09 -1.03
CA VAL A 131 18.36 3.48 0.24
C VAL A 131 18.14 1.98 0.08
N ASN A 132 17.51 1.55 -1.02
CA ASN A 132 17.30 0.13 -1.31
C ASN A 132 18.62 -0.65 -1.39
N ALA A 133 19.60 -0.11 -2.10
CA ALA A 133 20.93 -0.71 -2.21
C ALA A 133 21.66 -0.71 -0.86
N GLY A 134 21.55 0.37 -0.10
CA GLY A 134 22.18 0.52 1.23
C GLY A 134 21.61 -0.46 2.25
N LEU A 135 20.27 -0.57 2.37
CA LEU A 135 19.60 -1.53 3.26
C LEU A 135 20.01 -2.98 2.92
N ALA A 136 20.00 -3.33 1.63
CA ALA A 136 20.41 -4.67 1.20
C ALA A 136 21.88 -4.95 1.54
N ALA A 137 22.80 -3.99 1.34
CA ALA A 137 24.21 -4.10 1.69
C ALA A 137 24.44 -4.22 3.20
N ALA A 138 23.59 -3.60 4.02
CA ALA A 138 23.60 -3.72 5.49
C ALA A 138 22.95 -5.02 5.98
N GLY A 139 22.48 -5.90 5.09
CA GLY A 139 21.87 -7.19 5.44
C GLY A 139 20.43 -7.07 5.95
N VAL A 140 19.75 -5.95 5.68
CA VAL A 140 18.33 -5.80 6.00
C VAL A 140 17.52 -6.54 4.95
N THR A 141 16.71 -7.49 5.42
CA THR A 141 15.70 -8.18 4.59
C THR A 141 14.36 -7.48 4.74
N PHE A 142 13.60 -7.37 3.68
CA PHE A 142 12.29 -6.74 3.71
C PHE A 142 11.27 -7.60 2.94
N ARG A 143 10.01 -7.62 3.43
CA ARG A 143 8.88 -8.34 2.82
C ARG A 143 8.40 -7.63 1.56
N ASP A 144 8.46 -6.30 1.57
CA ASP A 144 8.02 -5.43 0.48
C ASP A 144 8.90 -4.19 0.40
N ALA A 145 9.09 -3.69 -0.82
CA ALA A 145 9.80 -2.44 -1.08
C ALA A 145 9.32 -1.78 -2.37
N GLY A 146 8.97 -0.51 -2.29
CA GLY A 146 8.48 0.24 -3.45
C GLY A 146 8.24 1.71 -3.16
N LEU A 147 7.82 2.42 -4.19
CA LEU A 147 7.28 3.77 -4.04
C LEU A 147 5.80 3.66 -3.66
N ALA A 148 5.43 4.15 -2.49
CA ALA A 148 4.09 4.07 -1.95
C ALA A 148 3.53 5.45 -1.59
N SER A 149 2.22 5.57 -1.58
CA SER A 149 1.53 6.74 -1.04
C SER A 149 1.29 6.52 0.45
N VAL A 150 2.02 7.24 1.29
CA VAL A 150 1.98 7.10 2.75
C VAL A 150 1.10 8.18 3.34
N ALA A 151 0.17 7.80 4.20
CA ALA A 151 -0.75 8.74 4.84
C ALA A 151 0.00 9.70 5.78
N THR A 152 -0.22 10.99 5.58
CA THR A 152 0.27 12.07 6.46
C THR A 152 -0.76 12.49 7.50
N GLN A 153 -2.02 12.10 7.29
CA GLN A 153 -3.13 12.32 8.22
C GLN A 153 -3.84 11.00 8.44
N ARG A 154 -4.11 10.66 9.70
CA ARG A 154 -4.79 9.44 10.08
C ARG A 154 -6.25 9.69 10.39
N THR A 155 -7.09 8.72 10.04
CA THR A 155 -8.52 8.67 10.40
C THR A 155 -8.74 7.56 11.41
N ALA A 156 -9.10 7.94 12.65
CA ALA A 156 -9.34 6.97 13.71
C ALA A 156 -10.60 6.13 13.42
N VAL A 157 -10.47 4.82 13.52
CA VAL A 157 -11.56 3.84 13.42
C VAL A 157 -11.70 3.14 14.78
N THR A 158 -12.74 3.50 15.49
CA THR A 158 -13.01 3.02 16.85
C THR A 158 -14.22 2.08 16.96
N ASP A 159 -14.87 1.80 15.83
CA ASP A 159 -16.03 0.92 15.71
C ASP A 159 -15.63 -0.34 14.92
N ALA A 160 -15.79 -1.51 15.55
CA ALA A 160 -15.42 -2.79 14.96
C ALA A 160 -16.24 -3.13 13.69
N ASP A 161 -17.53 -2.75 13.65
CA ASP A 161 -18.37 -2.98 12.46
C ASP A 161 -17.90 -2.12 11.27
N VAL A 162 -17.42 -0.90 11.54
CA VAL A 162 -16.81 -0.04 10.53
C VAL A 162 -15.52 -0.64 10.03
N ALA A 163 -14.66 -1.14 10.93
CA ALA A 163 -13.41 -1.80 10.57
C ALA A 163 -13.64 -3.05 9.72
N VAL A 164 -14.61 -3.91 10.08
CA VAL A 164 -14.98 -5.09 9.28
C VAL A 164 -15.45 -4.71 7.88
N LYS A 165 -16.25 -3.65 7.73
CA LYS A 165 -16.68 -3.16 6.42
C LYS A 165 -15.52 -2.60 5.61
N LEU A 166 -14.60 -1.90 6.27
CA LEU A 166 -13.38 -1.37 5.63
C LEU A 166 -12.51 -2.50 5.10
N MET A 167 -12.23 -3.53 5.91
CA MET A 167 -11.46 -4.70 5.48
C MET A 167 -12.11 -5.41 4.29
N LYS A 168 -13.42 -5.64 4.34
CA LYS A 168 -14.17 -6.23 3.21
C LYS A 168 -14.09 -5.39 1.93
N MET A 169 -14.04 -4.07 2.06
CA MET A 169 -13.88 -3.18 0.92
C MET A 169 -12.47 -3.31 0.34
N ILE A 170 -11.44 -3.31 1.19
CA ILE A 170 -10.05 -3.48 0.78
C ILE A 170 -9.87 -4.83 0.07
N ASP A 171 -10.32 -5.93 0.69
CA ASP A 171 -10.27 -7.27 0.09
C ASP A 171 -10.94 -7.30 -1.29
N GLY A 172 -12.13 -6.69 -1.40
CA GLY A 172 -12.85 -6.65 -2.68
C GLY A 172 -12.16 -5.80 -3.74
N LEU A 173 -11.42 -4.76 -3.35
CA LEU A 173 -10.61 -3.95 -4.26
C LEU A 173 -9.33 -4.69 -4.67
N GLU A 174 -8.67 -5.41 -3.74
CA GLU A 174 -7.49 -6.23 -4.01
C GLU A 174 -7.80 -7.40 -4.96
N ASP A 175 -9.00 -7.96 -4.87
CA ASP A 175 -9.47 -9.02 -5.77
C ASP A 175 -9.74 -8.53 -7.21
N ASN A 176 -9.79 -7.21 -7.43
CA ASN A 176 -9.99 -6.64 -8.76
C ASN A 176 -8.68 -6.64 -9.55
N ASP A 177 -8.68 -7.30 -10.73
CA ASP A 177 -7.49 -7.49 -11.57
C ASP A 177 -6.84 -6.17 -12.06
N ASP A 178 -7.60 -5.09 -12.15
CA ASP A 178 -7.13 -3.79 -12.61
C ASP A 178 -6.48 -2.97 -11.47
N VAL A 179 -6.81 -3.25 -10.20
CA VAL A 179 -6.24 -2.59 -9.02
C VAL A 179 -4.86 -3.17 -8.72
N GLN A 180 -3.85 -2.32 -8.64
CA GLN A 180 -2.46 -2.71 -8.42
C GLN A 180 -2.03 -2.51 -6.97
N GLU A 181 -2.35 -1.36 -6.40
CA GLU A 181 -2.05 -1.00 -5.02
C GLU A 181 -3.17 -0.18 -4.41
N ILE A 182 -3.37 -0.35 -3.11
CA ILE A 182 -4.35 0.40 -2.32
C ILE A 182 -3.62 1.06 -1.16
N PHE A 183 -3.89 2.33 -0.94
CA PHE A 183 -3.36 3.11 0.17
C PHE A 183 -4.52 3.68 0.97
N THR A 184 -4.45 3.53 2.26
CA THR A 184 -5.50 3.96 3.19
C THR A 184 -4.89 4.74 4.36
N ASN A 185 -5.71 5.51 5.06
CA ASN A 185 -5.24 6.35 6.16
C ASN A 185 -5.89 5.99 7.50
N GLU A 186 -6.47 4.79 7.63
CA GLU A 186 -7.06 4.34 8.89
C GLU A 186 -6.00 4.23 10.00
N GLU A 187 -6.48 4.45 11.21
CA GLU A 187 -5.81 4.13 12.46
C GLU A 187 -6.80 3.36 13.33
N LEU A 188 -6.62 2.05 13.42
CA LEU A 188 -7.48 1.18 14.20
C LEU A 188 -7.16 1.36 15.68
N SER A 189 -8.20 1.54 16.52
CA SER A 189 -8.01 1.56 17.97
C SER A 189 -7.61 0.17 18.50
N ALA A 190 -6.96 0.12 19.68
CA ALA A 190 -6.58 -1.14 20.31
C ALA A 190 -7.78 -2.08 20.51
N ASP A 191 -8.91 -1.55 20.93
CA ASP A 191 -10.14 -2.32 21.14
C ASP A 191 -10.68 -2.95 19.84
N VAL A 192 -10.51 -2.23 18.70
CA VAL A 192 -10.89 -2.73 17.38
C VAL A 192 -9.94 -3.82 16.92
N LEU A 193 -8.62 -3.64 17.12
CA LEU A 193 -7.64 -4.66 16.79
C LEU A 193 -7.88 -5.97 17.54
N GLU A 194 -8.14 -5.91 18.86
CA GLU A 194 -8.50 -7.09 19.67
C GLU A 194 -9.80 -7.76 19.16
N ALA A 195 -10.79 -6.96 18.74
CA ALA A 195 -12.04 -7.50 18.22
C ALA A 195 -11.91 -8.17 16.85
N LEU A 196 -10.92 -7.81 16.05
CA LEU A 196 -10.64 -8.41 14.73
C LEU A 196 -9.80 -9.69 14.82
N GLU A 197 -9.03 -9.87 15.92
CA GLU A 197 -8.19 -11.05 16.16
C GLU A 197 -8.94 -12.20 16.87
N GLY A 198 -10.09 -11.96 17.47
CA GLY A 198 -10.92 -12.91 18.23
C GLY A 198 -12.00 -13.57 17.40
#